data_ff607d5efca70d2f6e8c435beabe45b4
#
_entry.id   ff607d5efca70d2f6e8c435beabe45b4
#
_cell.length_a   1.000
_cell.length_b   1.000
_cell.length_c   1.000
_cell.angle_alpha   90.00
_cell.angle_beta   90.00
_cell.angle_gamma   90.00
#
_symmetry.space_group_name_H-M   'P 1'
#
loop_
_entity.id
_entity.type
_entity.pdbx_description
1 polymer ?
#
loop_
_entity_poly.entity_id
_entity_poly.type
_entity_poly.pdbx_seq_one_letter_code
_entity_poly.pdbx_strand_id
1 'polypeptide(L)'
;MLMIQPFGLAVWLGLLAGRHLWKKREERMFLYKAGLALTGILLTGSIGNWLGYGGAEWREYEEYNQARIALFDYYGTPEYEEVKDILDKYHVNETEYQAYRSYILTGNSIDAECAAELAAYAEEKSSGKPDVSGLVGKAFEIIFRKDGMSAGFLVGRIWLCAVIWALVSGSLYLLWPMAGLGAAHTCVWGYLLYKGRTPNRVTYPLFFCEIVFVLLLIVLSYPDRERKWLQRVAVLLICGVF
;
A
#
# COMPACT_ATOMS: atom_id res chain seq x y z
N MET A 1 9.15 -0.99 -1.16
CA MET A 1 7.72 -0.82 -1.45
C MET A 1 7.04 -2.08 -1.97
N LEU A 2 7.71 -2.95 -2.72
CA LEU A 2 7.20 -4.25 -3.19
C LEU A 2 6.86 -5.28 -2.07
N MET A 3 7.35 -5.08 -0.84
CA MET A 3 7.19 -6.04 0.26
C MET A 3 5.88 -5.93 1.06
N ILE A 4 5.18 -4.81 1.00
CA ILE A 4 3.96 -4.61 1.80
C ILE A 4 2.79 -5.44 1.27
N GLN A 5 2.67 -5.58 -0.05
CA GLN A 5 1.60 -6.35 -0.68
C GLN A 5 1.69 -7.86 -0.41
N PRO A 6 2.85 -8.53 -0.59
CA PRO A 6 2.96 -9.95 -0.27
C PRO A 6 2.89 -10.23 1.22
N PHE A 7 3.33 -9.31 2.08
CA PHE A 7 3.19 -9.45 3.53
C PHE A 7 1.71 -9.38 3.96
N GLY A 8 0.95 -8.42 3.44
CA GLY A 8 -0.50 -8.34 3.66
C GLY A 8 -1.22 -9.61 3.19
N LEU A 9 -0.89 -10.08 2.00
CA LEU A 9 -1.43 -11.33 1.44
C LEU A 9 -1.05 -12.55 2.28
N ALA A 10 0.21 -12.63 2.76
CA ALA A 10 0.69 -13.73 3.58
C ALA A 10 0.04 -13.78 4.98
N VAL A 11 -0.06 -12.63 5.65
CA VAL A 11 -0.79 -12.50 6.94
C VAL A 11 -2.25 -12.91 6.76
N TRP A 12 -2.84 -12.52 5.67
CA TRP A 12 -4.21 -12.81 5.38
C TRP A 12 -4.48 -14.28 5.00
N LEU A 13 -3.68 -14.86 4.12
CA LEU A 13 -3.72 -16.30 3.86
C LEU A 13 -3.51 -17.10 5.16
N GLY A 14 -2.65 -16.60 6.06
CA GLY A 14 -2.46 -17.16 7.40
C GLY A 14 -3.72 -17.12 8.27
N LEU A 15 -4.44 -16.00 8.26
CA LEU A 15 -5.69 -15.84 9.01
C LEU A 15 -6.84 -16.69 8.45
N LEU A 16 -6.97 -16.76 7.13
CA LEU A 16 -7.90 -17.68 6.45
C LEU A 16 -7.56 -19.15 6.75
N ALA A 17 -6.29 -19.49 6.60
CA ALA A 17 -5.77 -20.79 6.90
C ALA A 17 -6.09 -21.21 8.34
N GLY A 18 -5.83 -20.33 9.31
CA GLY A 18 -6.04 -20.63 10.73
C GLY A 18 -7.45 -21.12 11.08
N ARG A 19 -8.48 -20.62 10.40
CA ARG A 19 -9.87 -20.99 10.69
C ARG A 19 -10.34 -22.21 9.89
N HIS A 20 -10.03 -22.29 8.61
CA HIS A 20 -10.46 -23.41 7.75
C HIS A 20 -9.71 -24.69 8.11
N LEU A 21 -8.47 -24.54 8.57
CA LEU A 21 -7.56 -25.62 8.94
C LEU A 21 -7.88 -26.33 10.24
N TRP A 22 -8.68 -25.70 11.11
CA TRP A 22 -9.03 -26.37 12.39
C TRP A 22 -9.86 -27.63 12.17
N LYS A 23 -10.58 -27.72 11.05
CA LYS A 23 -11.51 -28.83 10.77
C LYS A 23 -10.97 -29.97 9.91
N LYS A 24 -9.99 -29.78 9.03
CA LYS A 24 -9.51 -30.84 8.12
C LYS A 24 -7.97 -30.94 8.06
N ARG A 25 -7.42 -32.08 8.48
CA ARG A 25 -5.97 -32.33 8.59
C ARG A 25 -5.21 -32.30 7.27
N GLU A 26 -5.84 -32.70 6.16
CA GLU A 26 -5.20 -32.75 4.83
C GLU A 26 -5.05 -31.36 4.20
N GLU A 27 -6.06 -30.51 4.37
CA GLU A 27 -6.02 -29.12 3.90
C GLU A 27 -4.99 -28.28 4.66
N ARG A 28 -4.73 -28.62 5.94
CA ARG A 28 -3.64 -28.03 6.74
C ARG A 28 -2.28 -28.18 6.09
N MET A 29 -1.99 -29.41 5.65
CA MET A 29 -0.67 -29.73 5.05
C MET A 29 -0.45 -28.99 3.74
N PHE A 30 -1.50 -28.83 2.92
CA PHE A 30 -1.40 -28.05 1.70
C PHE A 30 -1.09 -26.56 1.99
N LEU A 31 -1.80 -25.97 2.94
CA LEU A 31 -1.61 -24.56 3.27
C LEU A 31 -0.28 -24.29 3.99
N TYR A 32 0.19 -25.20 4.85
CA TYR A 32 1.56 -25.13 5.38
C TYR A 32 2.60 -25.17 4.27
N LYS A 33 2.46 -26.08 3.30
CA LYS A 33 3.37 -26.18 2.16
C LYS A 33 3.31 -24.92 1.29
N ALA A 34 2.11 -24.38 1.03
CA ALA A 34 1.93 -23.14 0.27
C ALA A 34 2.50 -21.92 1.01
N GLY A 35 2.29 -21.83 2.32
CA GLY A 35 2.86 -20.78 3.16
C GLY A 35 4.39 -20.86 3.21
N LEU A 36 4.94 -22.06 3.32
CA LEU A 36 6.39 -22.31 3.34
C LEU A 36 7.02 -21.97 1.99
N ALA A 37 6.36 -22.33 0.88
CA ALA A 37 6.79 -21.98 -0.46
C ALA A 37 6.77 -20.47 -0.68
N LEU A 38 5.70 -19.78 -0.27
CA LEU A 38 5.59 -18.32 -0.35
C LEU A 38 6.67 -17.62 0.48
N THR A 39 6.88 -18.09 1.72
CA THR A 39 7.96 -17.58 2.58
C THR A 39 9.32 -17.80 1.95
N GLY A 40 9.55 -18.97 1.35
CA GLY A 40 10.78 -19.28 0.61
C GLY A 40 11.01 -18.33 -0.56
N ILE A 41 9.99 -18.06 -1.37
CA ILE A 41 10.06 -17.10 -2.49
C ILE A 41 10.39 -15.70 -1.99
N LEU A 42 9.73 -15.24 -0.91
CA LEU A 42 9.97 -13.93 -0.33
C LEU A 42 11.39 -13.79 0.23
N LEU A 43 11.87 -14.81 0.94
CA LEU A 43 13.24 -14.83 1.46
C LEU A 43 14.27 -14.87 0.33
N THR A 44 14.08 -15.71 -0.67
CA THR A 44 14.98 -15.78 -1.83
C THR A 44 15.00 -14.46 -2.60
N GLY A 45 13.84 -13.85 -2.82
CA GLY A 45 13.74 -12.53 -3.44
C GLY A 45 14.42 -11.44 -2.61
N SER A 46 14.29 -11.48 -1.29
CA SER A 46 14.94 -10.51 -0.38
C SER A 46 16.45 -10.69 -0.36
N ILE A 47 16.94 -11.93 -0.30
CA ILE A 47 18.39 -12.26 -0.37
C ILE A 47 18.94 -11.86 -1.74
N GLY A 48 18.24 -12.20 -2.82
CA GLY A 48 18.64 -11.82 -4.18
C GLY A 48 18.72 -10.29 -4.35
N ASN A 49 17.74 -9.56 -3.80
CA ASN A 49 17.75 -8.11 -3.78
C ASN A 49 18.95 -7.55 -2.97
N TRP A 50 19.20 -8.11 -1.80
CA TRP A 50 20.33 -7.69 -0.95
C TRP A 50 21.68 -7.97 -1.63
N LEU A 51 21.86 -9.13 -2.26
CA LEU A 51 23.07 -9.48 -3.00
C LEU A 51 23.25 -8.60 -4.26
N GLY A 52 22.16 -8.34 -4.99
CA GLY A 52 22.23 -7.56 -6.23
C GLY A 52 22.43 -6.05 -6.00
N TYR A 53 21.89 -5.52 -4.90
CA TYR A 53 21.88 -4.09 -4.60
C TYR A 53 22.67 -3.70 -3.33
N GLY A 54 23.44 -4.63 -2.75
CA GLY A 54 24.25 -4.40 -1.55
C GLY A 54 25.63 -3.77 -1.80
N GLY A 55 26.02 -3.53 -3.05
CA GLY A 55 27.29 -2.93 -3.43
C GLY A 55 27.44 -1.45 -3.00
N ALA A 56 28.67 -0.96 -2.91
CA ALA A 56 28.93 0.43 -2.51
C ALA A 56 28.30 1.44 -3.47
N GLU A 57 28.41 1.22 -4.79
CA GLU A 57 27.80 2.06 -5.84
C GLU A 57 26.27 2.14 -5.72
N TRP A 58 25.62 1.00 -5.36
CA TRP A 58 24.19 0.97 -5.13
C TRP A 58 23.77 1.68 -3.85
N ARG A 59 24.62 1.70 -2.81
CA ARG A 59 24.34 2.46 -1.59
C ARG A 59 24.34 3.95 -1.85
N GLU A 60 25.34 4.46 -2.56
CA GLU A 60 25.43 5.87 -2.94
C GLU A 60 24.22 6.28 -3.79
N TYR A 61 23.87 5.46 -4.78
CA TYR A 61 22.64 5.68 -5.56
C TYR A 61 21.38 5.65 -4.71
N GLU A 62 21.27 4.72 -3.76
CA GLU A 62 20.12 4.61 -2.87
C GLU A 62 20.00 5.82 -1.94
N GLU A 63 21.11 6.30 -1.38
CA GLU A 63 21.16 7.50 -0.54
C GLU A 63 20.70 8.73 -1.34
N TYR A 64 21.24 8.93 -2.54
CA TYR A 64 20.77 9.98 -3.45
C TYR A 64 19.29 9.85 -3.77
N ASN A 65 18.84 8.64 -4.10
CA ASN A 65 17.44 8.37 -4.46
C ASN A 65 16.48 8.57 -3.31
N GLN A 66 16.87 8.25 -2.08
CA GLN A 66 16.08 8.52 -0.87
C GLN A 66 15.93 10.02 -0.64
N ALA A 67 17.01 10.79 -0.72
CA ALA A 67 16.99 12.24 -0.61
C ALA A 67 16.11 12.89 -1.71
N ARG A 68 16.29 12.44 -2.95
CA ARG A 68 15.48 12.89 -4.09
C ARG A 68 13.99 12.59 -3.87
N ILE A 69 13.65 11.39 -3.41
CA ILE A 69 12.26 11.01 -3.12
C ILE A 69 11.70 11.88 -1.98
N ALA A 70 12.51 12.17 -0.96
CA ALA A 70 12.09 13.05 0.13
C ALA A 70 11.74 14.45 -0.40
N LEU A 71 12.57 15.03 -1.24
CA LEU A 71 12.34 16.34 -1.84
C LEU A 71 11.14 16.38 -2.79
N PHE A 72 11.10 15.48 -3.77
CA PHE A 72 10.09 15.58 -4.82
C PHE A 72 8.74 14.95 -4.45
N ASP A 73 8.75 13.96 -3.59
CA ASP A 73 7.57 13.15 -3.31
C ASP A 73 6.93 13.41 -1.94
N TYR A 74 7.72 13.93 -0.97
CA TYR A 74 7.22 14.11 0.40
C TYR A 74 7.17 15.56 0.86
N TYR A 75 8.28 16.28 0.79
CA TYR A 75 8.38 17.60 1.44
C TYR A 75 8.27 18.77 0.46
N GLY A 76 8.46 18.51 -0.82
CA GLY A 76 8.57 19.54 -1.85
C GLY A 76 9.99 20.12 -1.92
N THR A 77 10.36 20.63 -3.09
CA THR A 77 11.66 21.29 -3.30
C THR A 77 11.56 22.73 -2.81
N PRO A 78 12.44 23.18 -1.89
CA PRO A 78 12.48 24.56 -1.41
C PRO A 78 12.74 25.58 -2.56
N GLU A 79 12.47 26.85 -2.30
CA GLU A 79 12.87 27.91 -3.23
C GLU A 79 14.39 28.14 -3.13
N TYR A 80 15.01 28.60 -4.24
CA TYR A 80 16.46 28.80 -4.32
C TYR A 80 16.99 29.69 -3.19
N GLU A 81 16.34 30.82 -2.93
CA GLU A 81 16.75 31.77 -1.89
C GLU A 81 16.72 31.19 -0.47
N GLU A 82 15.92 30.20 -0.25
CA GLU A 82 15.78 29.55 1.07
C GLU A 82 16.92 28.59 1.40
N VAL A 83 17.53 28.01 0.36
CA VAL A 83 18.58 26.99 0.48
C VAL A 83 19.90 27.42 -0.17
N LYS A 84 20.04 28.71 -0.43
CA LYS A 84 21.21 29.28 -1.08
C LYS A 84 22.50 28.94 -0.36
N ASP A 85 22.52 29.01 0.97
CA ASP A 85 23.70 28.69 1.79
C ASP A 85 24.12 27.22 1.61
N ILE A 86 23.15 26.31 1.48
CA ILE A 86 23.42 24.90 1.21
C ILE A 86 23.97 24.75 -0.20
N LEU A 87 23.35 25.38 -1.20
CA LEU A 87 23.77 25.28 -2.60
C LEU A 87 25.17 25.89 -2.84
N ASP A 88 25.46 27.01 -2.20
CA ASP A 88 26.78 27.66 -2.28
C ASP A 88 27.88 26.74 -1.68
N LYS A 89 27.61 26.02 -0.64
CA LYS A 89 28.53 25.02 -0.06
C LYS A 89 28.93 23.94 -1.06
N TYR A 90 28.00 23.52 -1.91
CA TYR A 90 28.20 22.48 -2.92
C TYR A 90 28.49 23.05 -4.33
N HIS A 91 28.68 24.36 -4.42
CA HIS A 91 28.98 25.07 -5.68
C HIS A 91 27.88 24.89 -6.75
N VAL A 92 26.63 24.73 -6.32
CA VAL A 92 25.47 24.60 -7.22
C VAL A 92 24.89 25.98 -7.50
N ASN A 93 24.86 26.35 -8.78
CA ASN A 93 24.28 27.63 -9.18
C ASN A 93 22.75 27.56 -9.34
N GLU A 94 22.12 28.73 -9.43
CA GLU A 94 20.64 28.82 -9.51
C GLU A 94 20.10 28.07 -10.73
N THR A 95 20.75 28.14 -11.87
CA THR A 95 20.31 27.47 -13.12
C THR A 95 20.31 25.96 -12.96
N GLU A 96 21.35 25.39 -12.34
CA GLU A 96 21.45 23.96 -12.05
C GLU A 96 20.37 23.51 -11.04
N TYR A 97 20.14 24.32 -10.01
CA TYR A 97 19.10 24.03 -9.05
C TYR A 97 17.68 24.08 -9.65
N GLN A 98 17.41 25.07 -10.51
CA GLN A 98 16.12 25.14 -11.22
C GLN A 98 15.94 23.96 -12.19
N ALA A 99 17.01 23.53 -12.86
CA ALA A 99 16.99 22.33 -13.68
C ALA A 99 16.66 21.09 -12.82
N TYR A 100 17.31 20.94 -11.67
CA TYR A 100 17.02 19.87 -10.72
C TYR A 100 15.55 19.90 -10.26
N ARG A 101 15.03 21.05 -9.86
CA ARG A 101 13.61 21.22 -9.51
C ARG A 101 12.66 20.82 -10.65
N SER A 102 13.09 20.99 -11.88
CA SER A 102 12.35 20.59 -13.10
C SER A 102 12.52 19.12 -13.48
N TYR A 103 13.06 18.28 -12.58
CA TYR A 103 13.36 16.86 -12.84
C TYR A 103 14.46 16.60 -13.87
N ILE A 104 15.29 17.59 -14.19
CA ILE A 104 16.49 17.39 -15.02
C ILE A 104 17.62 16.97 -14.08
N LEU A 105 17.75 15.64 -13.89
CA LEU A 105 18.63 15.04 -12.88
C LEU A 105 20.02 14.66 -13.43
N THR A 106 20.24 14.85 -14.71
CA THR A 106 21.51 14.52 -15.38
C THR A 106 22.36 15.79 -15.63
N GLY A 107 23.65 15.69 -15.33
CA GLY A 107 24.59 16.77 -15.60
C GLY A 107 24.52 17.94 -14.62
N ASN A 108 23.97 17.75 -13.44
CA ASN A 108 24.01 18.73 -12.36
C ASN A 108 25.04 18.34 -11.29
N SER A 109 25.47 19.32 -10.49
CA SER A 109 26.44 19.16 -9.40
C SER A 109 25.81 18.71 -8.09
N ILE A 110 24.51 18.34 -8.09
CA ILE A 110 23.80 17.92 -6.88
C ILE A 110 24.06 16.42 -6.66
N ASP A 111 24.97 16.13 -5.76
CA ASP A 111 25.32 14.80 -5.31
C ASP A 111 24.40 14.28 -4.17
N ALA A 112 24.72 13.11 -3.63
CA ALA A 112 23.94 12.51 -2.57
C ALA A 112 23.94 13.33 -1.27
N GLU A 113 25.09 13.96 -0.94
CA GLU A 113 25.21 14.75 0.28
C GLU A 113 24.43 16.07 0.17
N CYS A 114 24.57 16.78 -0.95
CA CYS A 114 23.78 17.98 -1.23
C CYS A 114 22.26 17.69 -1.22
N ALA A 115 21.85 16.63 -1.90
CA ALA A 115 20.44 16.22 -1.92
C ALA A 115 19.93 15.87 -0.52
N ALA A 116 20.74 15.23 0.34
CA ALA A 116 20.38 14.89 1.69
C ALA A 116 20.22 16.13 2.58
N GLU A 117 21.12 17.13 2.47
CA GLU A 117 20.98 18.40 3.22
C GLU A 117 19.75 19.19 2.78
N LEU A 118 19.47 19.24 1.48
CA LEU A 118 18.24 19.84 0.96
C LEU A 118 16.99 19.14 1.47
N ALA A 119 17.03 17.81 1.52
CA ALA A 119 15.91 17.01 2.04
C ALA A 119 15.69 17.22 3.53
N ALA A 120 16.76 17.29 4.32
CA ALA A 120 16.69 17.58 5.74
C ALA A 120 16.09 18.98 6.02
N TYR A 121 16.50 20.00 5.26
CA TYR A 121 15.93 21.34 5.33
C TYR A 121 14.43 21.33 5.00
N ALA A 122 14.06 20.65 3.91
CA ALA A 122 12.66 20.55 3.49
C ALA A 122 11.80 19.81 4.53
N GLU A 123 12.36 18.76 5.16
CA GLU A 123 11.70 18.03 6.25
C GLU A 123 11.47 18.92 7.46
N GLU A 124 12.48 19.65 7.90
CA GLU A 124 12.38 20.57 9.05
C GLU A 124 11.33 21.65 8.79
N LYS A 125 11.33 22.25 7.62
CA LYS A 125 10.35 23.27 7.21
C LYS A 125 8.93 22.70 7.09
N SER A 126 8.81 21.46 6.62
CA SER A 126 7.56 20.73 6.42
C SER A 126 6.97 20.18 7.73
N SER A 127 7.71 20.23 8.83
CA SER A 127 7.43 19.50 10.08
C SER A 127 6.21 19.96 10.89
N GLY A 128 5.12 20.26 10.21
CA GLY A 128 3.82 20.00 10.80
C GLY A 128 3.67 18.47 10.90
N LYS A 129 3.99 17.87 12.07
CA LYS A 129 3.76 16.44 12.30
C LYS A 129 2.35 16.10 11.86
N PRO A 130 2.16 15.13 10.94
CA PRO A 130 0.83 14.79 10.50
C PRO A 130 -0.01 14.44 11.73
N ASP A 131 -1.20 15.02 11.79
CA ASP A 131 -2.15 14.73 12.86
C ASP A 131 -2.52 13.24 12.80
N VAL A 132 -1.97 12.49 13.74
CA VAL A 132 -2.18 11.04 13.86
C VAL A 132 -3.60 10.76 14.35
N SER A 133 -4.24 11.77 15.00
CA SER A 133 -5.56 11.69 15.62
C SER A 133 -6.61 11.54 14.54
N GLY A 134 -6.92 10.93 13.76
CA GLY A 134 -7.91 10.86 12.67
C GLY A 134 -7.49 9.99 11.51
N LEU A 135 -6.26 9.46 11.51
CA LEU A 135 -5.76 8.62 10.42
C LEU A 135 -6.65 7.41 10.14
N VAL A 136 -7.19 6.78 11.19
CA VAL A 136 -8.11 5.65 11.06
C VAL A 136 -9.40 6.08 10.34
N GLY A 137 -10.00 7.19 10.76
CA GLY A 137 -11.18 7.74 10.10
C GLY A 137 -10.91 8.09 8.64
N LYS A 138 -9.82 8.80 8.38
CA LYS A 138 -9.40 9.17 7.02
C LYS A 138 -9.12 7.94 6.13
N ALA A 139 -8.54 6.87 6.67
CA ALA A 139 -8.33 5.63 5.94
C ALA A 139 -9.65 5.02 5.45
N PHE A 140 -10.68 5.04 6.31
CA PHE A 140 -12.02 4.56 5.91
C PHE A 140 -12.75 5.54 4.99
N GLU A 141 -12.56 6.86 5.16
CA GLU A 141 -13.14 7.85 4.24
C GLU A 141 -12.75 7.59 2.78
N ILE A 142 -11.55 7.12 2.52
CA ILE A 142 -11.05 6.84 1.16
C ILE A 142 -11.97 5.87 0.40
N ILE A 143 -12.54 4.87 1.08
CA ILE A 143 -13.41 3.86 0.46
C ILE A 143 -14.90 4.18 0.54
N PHE A 144 -15.32 5.16 1.36
CA PHE A 144 -16.74 5.49 1.51
C PHE A 144 -17.09 6.88 0.96
N ARG A 145 -16.12 7.75 0.72
CA ARG A 145 -16.37 9.11 0.26
C ARG A 145 -16.41 9.20 -1.27
N LYS A 146 -17.48 9.76 -1.79
CA LYS A 146 -17.70 9.91 -3.24
C LYS A 146 -16.71 10.90 -3.90
N ASP A 147 -16.26 11.90 -3.14
CA ASP A 147 -15.34 12.95 -3.61
C ASP A 147 -13.87 12.51 -3.59
N GLY A 148 -13.63 11.29 -3.11
CA GLY A 148 -12.31 10.69 -3.09
C GLY A 148 -11.93 10.02 -4.42
N MET A 149 -10.97 9.11 -4.36
CA MET A 149 -10.58 8.30 -5.51
C MET A 149 -11.76 7.43 -5.94
N SER A 150 -12.17 7.51 -7.21
CA SER A 150 -13.31 6.74 -7.76
C SER A 150 -13.18 5.22 -7.51
N ALA A 151 -11.96 4.70 -7.60
CA ALA A 151 -11.65 3.30 -7.28
C ALA A 151 -11.90 2.95 -5.80
N GLY A 152 -11.60 3.86 -4.87
CA GLY A 152 -11.85 3.67 -3.44
C GLY A 152 -13.35 3.51 -3.15
N PHE A 153 -14.17 4.36 -3.74
CA PHE A 153 -15.62 4.27 -3.60
C PHE A 153 -16.19 2.93 -4.10
N LEU A 154 -15.62 2.36 -5.17
CA LEU A 154 -15.96 1.04 -5.65
C LEU A 154 -15.63 -0.05 -4.63
N VAL A 155 -14.45 0.02 -4.01
CA VAL A 155 -14.02 -0.90 -2.95
C VAL A 155 -15.01 -0.90 -1.78
N GLY A 156 -15.38 0.30 -1.29
CA GLY A 156 -16.35 0.42 -0.20
C GLY A 156 -17.70 -0.23 -0.51
N ARG A 157 -18.18 -0.10 -1.75
CA ARG A 157 -19.42 -0.77 -2.20
C ARG A 157 -19.28 -2.29 -2.20
N ILE A 158 -18.17 -2.81 -2.70
CA ILE A 158 -17.90 -4.24 -2.72
C ILE A 158 -17.81 -4.80 -1.30
N TRP A 159 -17.18 -4.07 -0.38
CA TRP A 159 -17.17 -4.42 1.04
C TRP A 159 -18.58 -4.49 1.63
N LEU A 160 -19.40 -3.47 1.35
CA LEU A 160 -20.78 -3.46 1.82
C LEU A 160 -21.57 -4.64 1.26
N CYS A 161 -21.42 -4.93 -0.03
CA CYS A 161 -22.05 -6.11 -0.66
C CYS A 161 -21.60 -7.42 0.01
N ALA A 162 -20.32 -7.55 0.38
CA ALA A 162 -19.82 -8.73 1.07
C ALA A 162 -20.40 -8.89 2.48
N VAL A 163 -20.58 -7.79 3.21
CA VAL A 163 -21.24 -7.81 4.53
C VAL A 163 -22.70 -8.21 4.38
N ILE A 164 -23.44 -7.61 3.45
CA ILE A 164 -24.84 -7.97 3.16
C ILE A 164 -24.92 -9.45 2.77
N TRP A 165 -24.02 -9.92 1.92
CA TRP A 165 -23.92 -11.32 1.53
C TRP A 165 -23.72 -12.23 2.76
N ALA A 166 -22.79 -11.89 3.64
CA ALA A 166 -22.52 -12.68 4.85
C ALA A 166 -23.77 -12.81 5.74
N LEU A 167 -24.53 -11.72 5.87
CA LEU A 167 -25.77 -11.70 6.67
C LEU A 167 -26.87 -12.51 6.00
N VAL A 168 -27.13 -12.30 4.71
CA VAL A 168 -28.22 -12.95 3.97
C VAL A 168 -27.95 -14.45 3.77
N SER A 169 -26.70 -14.85 3.51
CA SER A 169 -26.33 -16.26 3.35
C SER A 169 -26.18 -17.01 4.69
N GLY A 170 -26.24 -16.31 5.83
CA GLY A 170 -25.93 -16.87 7.14
C GLY A 170 -24.46 -17.25 7.33
N SER A 171 -23.58 -16.76 6.44
CA SER A 171 -22.14 -17.06 6.45
C SER A 171 -21.38 -16.08 7.33
N LEU A 172 -21.80 -15.89 8.57
CA LEU A 172 -21.24 -14.91 9.51
C LEU A 172 -19.73 -15.08 9.76
N TYR A 173 -19.20 -16.26 9.49
CA TYR A 173 -17.75 -16.50 9.56
C TYR A 173 -16.92 -15.63 8.60
N LEU A 174 -17.55 -15.08 7.55
CA LEU A 174 -16.89 -14.15 6.62
C LEU A 174 -16.55 -12.80 7.26
N LEU A 175 -17.29 -12.42 8.30
CA LEU A 175 -17.05 -11.17 9.00
C LEU A 175 -15.66 -11.13 9.65
N TRP A 176 -15.13 -12.31 10.02
CA TRP A 176 -13.78 -12.39 10.61
C TRP A 176 -12.65 -12.02 9.62
N PRO A 177 -12.54 -12.65 8.43
CA PRO A 177 -11.55 -12.22 7.44
C PRO A 177 -11.82 -10.80 6.91
N MET A 178 -13.08 -10.35 6.88
CA MET A 178 -13.41 -8.95 6.56
C MET A 178 -12.85 -7.98 7.61
N ALA A 179 -12.94 -8.32 8.90
CA ALA A 179 -12.32 -7.53 9.97
C ALA A 179 -10.79 -7.52 9.84
N GLY A 180 -10.18 -8.65 9.51
CA GLY A 180 -8.74 -8.74 9.22
C GLY A 180 -8.33 -7.86 8.04
N LEU A 181 -9.13 -7.85 6.96
CA LEU A 181 -8.92 -6.95 5.83
C LEU A 181 -9.04 -5.48 6.26
N GLY A 182 -10.04 -5.15 7.08
CA GLY A 182 -10.22 -3.80 7.62
C GLY A 182 -9.02 -3.33 8.43
N ALA A 183 -8.46 -4.19 9.26
CA ALA A 183 -7.23 -3.88 9.99
C ALA A 183 -6.03 -3.66 9.05
N ALA A 184 -5.84 -4.53 8.05
CA ALA A 184 -4.79 -4.38 7.06
C ALA A 184 -4.96 -3.10 6.23
N HIS A 185 -6.18 -2.79 5.79
CA HIS A 185 -6.54 -1.53 5.12
C HIS A 185 -6.13 -0.33 5.97
N THR A 186 -6.57 -0.31 7.24
CA THR A 186 -6.27 0.79 8.16
C THR A 186 -4.77 0.98 8.35
N CYS A 187 -4.00 -0.10 8.51
CA CYS A 187 -2.55 -0.03 8.67
C CYS A 187 -1.86 0.53 7.42
N VAL A 188 -2.20 0.02 6.23
CA VAL A 188 -1.56 0.43 4.98
C VAL A 188 -1.93 1.85 4.61
N TRP A 189 -3.23 2.17 4.62
CA TRP A 189 -3.69 3.52 4.28
C TRP A 189 -3.32 4.55 5.35
N GLY A 190 -3.37 4.17 6.64
CA GLY A 190 -2.88 5.01 7.72
C GLY A 190 -1.40 5.36 7.54
N TYR A 191 -0.56 4.39 7.14
CA TYR A 191 0.84 4.63 6.82
C TYR A 191 1.01 5.56 5.62
N LEU A 192 0.28 5.35 4.53
CA LEU A 192 0.35 6.21 3.33
C LEU A 192 -0.09 7.65 3.64
N LEU A 193 -1.16 7.81 4.40
CA LEU A 193 -1.66 9.12 4.85
C LEU A 193 -0.69 9.80 5.82
N TYR A 194 -0.08 9.02 6.74
CA TYR A 194 0.95 9.52 7.64
C TYR A 194 2.15 10.06 6.87
N LYS A 195 2.54 9.40 5.80
CA LYS A 195 3.60 9.85 4.90
C LYS A 195 3.16 10.95 3.92
N GLY A 196 1.89 11.39 3.97
CA GLY A 196 1.35 12.43 3.10
C GLY A 196 1.29 12.06 1.62
N ARG A 197 1.43 10.77 1.27
CA ARG A 197 1.61 10.34 -0.11
C ARG A 197 0.71 9.18 -0.51
N THR A 198 -0.18 9.44 -1.46
CA THR A 198 -1.10 8.45 -2.03
C THR A 198 -0.98 8.38 -3.56
N PRO A 199 0.20 8.02 -4.12
CA PRO A 199 0.38 8.01 -5.57
C PRO A 199 -0.49 6.91 -6.21
N ASN A 200 -1.10 7.21 -7.35
CA ASN A 200 -2.00 6.31 -8.07
C ASN A 200 -1.37 4.95 -8.37
N ARG A 201 -0.06 4.92 -8.69
CA ARG A 201 0.69 3.67 -8.93
C ARG A 201 0.76 2.72 -7.73
N VAL A 202 0.47 3.21 -6.52
CA VAL A 202 0.42 2.41 -5.28
C VAL A 202 -1.02 2.14 -4.88
N THR A 203 -1.88 3.14 -4.96
CA THR A 203 -3.26 3.08 -4.49
C THR A 203 -4.14 2.19 -5.35
N TYR A 204 -4.03 2.25 -6.69
CA TYR A 204 -4.81 1.37 -7.55
C TYR A 204 -4.52 -0.13 -7.38
N PRO A 205 -3.25 -0.59 -7.30
CA PRO A 205 -2.97 -1.98 -6.96
C PRO A 205 -3.51 -2.41 -5.60
N LEU A 206 -3.50 -1.53 -4.58
CA LEU A 206 -4.09 -1.84 -3.27
C LEU A 206 -5.60 -2.05 -3.38
N PHE A 207 -6.31 -1.14 -4.02
CA PHE A 207 -7.74 -1.28 -4.27
C PHE A 207 -8.07 -2.55 -5.05
N PHE A 208 -7.29 -2.86 -6.08
CA PHE A 208 -7.47 -4.08 -6.86
C PHE A 208 -7.29 -5.34 -5.99
N CYS A 209 -6.26 -5.37 -5.14
CA CYS A 209 -6.05 -6.47 -4.21
C CYS A 209 -7.23 -6.64 -3.23
N GLU A 210 -7.77 -5.55 -2.71
CA GLU A 210 -8.93 -5.57 -1.81
C GLU A 210 -10.18 -6.11 -2.52
N ILE A 211 -10.43 -5.67 -3.76
CA ILE A 211 -11.55 -6.15 -4.58
C ILE A 211 -11.44 -7.66 -4.82
N VAL A 212 -10.30 -8.11 -5.36
CA VAL A 212 -10.07 -9.54 -5.65
C VAL A 212 -10.25 -10.38 -4.39
N PHE A 213 -9.76 -9.89 -3.28
CA PHE A 213 -9.86 -10.53 -2.00
C PHE A 213 -11.31 -10.73 -1.54
N VAL A 214 -12.09 -9.65 -1.55
CA VAL A 214 -13.49 -9.70 -1.13
C VAL A 214 -14.30 -10.60 -2.06
N LEU A 215 -14.06 -10.53 -3.37
CA LEU A 215 -14.71 -11.41 -4.34
C LEU A 215 -14.36 -12.88 -4.09
N LEU A 216 -13.10 -13.19 -3.77
CA LEU A 216 -12.70 -14.55 -3.39
C LEU A 216 -13.40 -15.02 -2.12
N LEU A 217 -13.55 -14.15 -1.12
CA LEU A 217 -14.31 -14.49 0.10
C LEU A 217 -15.76 -14.85 -0.23
N ILE A 218 -16.40 -14.07 -1.08
CA ILE A 218 -17.78 -14.33 -1.51
C ILE A 218 -17.85 -15.69 -2.23
N VAL A 219 -16.95 -15.94 -3.19
CA VAL A 219 -16.90 -17.20 -3.95
C VAL A 219 -16.65 -18.41 -3.03
N LEU A 220 -15.69 -18.30 -2.12
CA LEU A 220 -15.36 -19.38 -1.17
C LEU A 220 -16.46 -19.63 -0.12
N SER A 221 -17.32 -18.65 0.10
CA SER A 221 -18.45 -18.77 1.01
C SER A 221 -19.72 -19.37 0.40
N TYR A 222 -19.64 -19.72 -0.87
CA TYR A 222 -20.78 -20.22 -1.61
C TYR A 222 -21.38 -21.44 -0.92
N PRO A 223 -22.60 -21.38 -0.40
CA PRO A 223 -23.22 -22.50 0.27
C PRO A 223 -23.65 -23.54 -0.76
N ASP A 224 -23.63 -24.83 -0.35
CA ASP A 224 -24.12 -25.93 -1.17
C ASP A 224 -25.56 -25.70 -1.68
N ARG A 225 -25.85 -26.34 -2.78
CA ARG A 225 -26.99 -26.32 -3.72
C ARG A 225 -28.37 -25.77 -3.28
N GLU A 226 -28.66 -25.58 -2.02
CA GLU A 226 -30.04 -25.30 -1.54
C GLU A 226 -30.48 -23.82 -1.55
N ARG A 227 -29.55 -22.87 -1.73
CA ARG A 227 -29.87 -21.42 -1.69
C ARG A 227 -29.59 -20.69 -3.01
N LYS A 228 -29.82 -21.32 -4.14
CA LYS A 228 -29.53 -20.76 -5.48
C LYS A 228 -30.20 -19.41 -5.78
N TRP A 229 -31.36 -19.12 -5.23
CA TRP A 229 -32.06 -17.87 -5.46
C TRP A 229 -31.38 -16.67 -4.75
N LEU A 230 -30.93 -16.86 -3.50
CA LEU A 230 -30.20 -15.84 -2.74
C LEU A 230 -28.87 -15.49 -3.42
N GLN A 231 -28.23 -16.50 -3.99
CA GLN A 231 -27.01 -16.33 -4.78
C GLN A 231 -27.23 -15.46 -6.01
N ARG A 232 -28.32 -15.67 -6.74
CA ARG A 232 -28.69 -14.85 -7.90
C ARG A 232 -28.99 -13.41 -7.49
N VAL A 233 -29.69 -13.20 -6.38
CA VAL A 233 -29.97 -11.86 -5.86
C VAL A 233 -28.69 -11.14 -5.46
N ALA A 234 -27.76 -11.81 -4.79
CA ALA A 234 -26.48 -11.21 -4.41
C ALA A 234 -25.61 -10.88 -5.64
N VAL A 235 -25.57 -11.76 -6.64
CA VAL A 235 -24.89 -11.47 -7.92
C VAL A 235 -25.52 -10.27 -8.62
N LEU A 236 -26.85 -10.17 -8.64
CA LEU A 236 -27.54 -9.02 -9.22
C LEU A 236 -27.28 -7.73 -8.45
N LEU A 237 -27.21 -7.79 -7.11
CA LEU A 237 -26.84 -6.63 -6.29
C LEU A 237 -25.39 -6.20 -6.55
N ILE A 238 -24.47 -7.15 -6.69
CA ILE A 238 -23.06 -6.87 -7.05
C ILE A 238 -22.98 -6.26 -8.45
N CYS A 239 -23.67 -6.83 -9.43
CA CYS A 239 -23.72 -6.30 -10.81
C CYS A 239 -24.44 -4.96 -10.91
N GLY A 240 -25.42 -4.67 -10.05
CA GLY A 240 -26.11 -3.39 -10.00
C GLY A 240 -25.33 -2.28 -9.31
N VAL A 241 -24.18 -2.60 -8.73
CA VAL A 241 -23.24 -1.64 -8.12
C VAL A 241 -22.22 -1.12 -9.15
N PHE A 242 -22.05 -1.81 -10.28
CA PHE A 242 -21.25 -1.40 -11.43
C PHE A 242 -22.10 -0.75 -12.51
#